data_2221271469b44ad4ee69cf327f20b972
#
_entry.id   2221271469b44ad4ee69cf327f20b972
#
_cell.length_a   1.000
_cell.length_b   1.000
_cell.length_c   1.000
_cell.angle_alpha   90.00
_cell.angle_beta   90.00
_cell.angle_gamma   90.00
#
_symmetry.space_group_name_H-M   'P 1'
#
loop_
_entity.id
_entity.type
_entity.pdbx_description
1 polymer ?
#
loop_
_entity_poly.entity_id
_entity_poly.type
_entity_poly.pdbx_seq_one_letter_code
_entity_poly.pdbx_strand_id
1 'polypeptide(L)'
;MRVVDCKWRTDQGDTPLARQQEIRVDMKNLRVVFPSANVVELEEMDLDTSNLGSHEVVVRTHRTLISPGTELARLQGKLMFDSEVPPPFPMLQVGYANIGTVLEAGAESGVSAGDRVYTMGPHATLARGDVRSMLCVKVPDGLSDEDAVFARLATVSMTTLVTTFVRPGDKVAVMGLGLVGNLAAQVFQASGFEVNAFDLSESRREIARGAGVPSVFDGSQTTEFSQHHRLIVEATGSAKALASCMDMAAPGGEIVMIGAPWGGDANSVPSSQITRLLFYRFLRLRSGSEWEIPRQPEALVSGSNYQNSVTALRWLAEGRLNVQPLITHRITPDGVVDAYAGLRNTPSDYLGVVIDWS
;
A
#
# COMPACT_ATOMS: atom_id res chain seq x y z
N MET A 1 -54.62 -65.57 -33.62
CA MET A 1 -53.78 -65.53 -32.42
C MET A 1 -53.37 -64.07 -32.26
N ARG A 2 -53.89 -63.44 -31.23
CA ARG A 2 -53.86 -61.94 -31.02
C ARG A 2 -52.50 -61.50 -30.49
N VAL A 3 -51.93 -60.49 -31.16
CA VAL A 3 -50.78 -59.76 -30.67
C VAL A 3 -51.30 -58.61 -29.81
N VAL A 4 -50.81 -58.53 -28.57
CA VAL A 4 -51.15 -57.43 -27.63
C VAL A 4 -50.09 -56.35 -27.72
N ASP A 5 -50.54 -55.17 -28.18
CA ASP A 5 -49.75 -53.93 -28.22
C ASP A 5 -49.59 -53.38 -26.82
N CYS A 6 -48.33 -53.28 -26.34
CA CYS A 6 -48.00 -52.63 -25.11
C CYS A 6 -47.41 -51.25 -25.40
N LYS A 7 -48.23 -50.19 -25.30
CA LYS A 7 -47.82 -48.80 -25.43
C LYS A 7 -47.22 -48.35 -24.08
N TRP A 8 -45.91 -48.10 -24.07
CA TRP A 8 -45.26 -47.34 -22.99
C TRP A 8 -45.49 -45.86 -23.28
N ARG A 9 -46.22 -45.17 -22.40
CA ARG A 9 -46.22 -43.71 -22.28
C ARG A 9 -45.00 -43.31 -21.50
N THR A 10 -44.07 -42.58 -22.13
CA THR A 10 -43.06 -41.82 -21.46
C THR A 10 -43.64 -40.50 -21.00
N ASP A 11 -44.01 -40.42 -19.73
CA ASP A 11 -44.22 -39.13 -19.06
C ASP A 11 -42.86 -38.45 -18.93
N GLN A 12 -42.59 -37.49 -19.79
CA GLN A 12 -41.50 -36.53 -19.57
C GLN A 12 -42.00 -35.53 -18.54
N GLY A 13 -41.66 -35.77 -17.27
CA GLY A 13 -41.79 -34.79 -16.22
C GLY A 13 -40.89 -33.62 -16.56
N ASP A 14 -41.51 -32.48 -16.85
CA ASP A 14 -40.83 -31.17 -16.81
C ASP A 14 -40.20 -30.96 -15.45
N THR A 15 -38.89 -31.12 -15.40
CA THR A 15 -38.11 -30.63 -14.27
C THR A 15 -38.11 -29.09 -14.35
N PRO A 16 -38.62 -28.35 -13.37
CA PRO A 16 -38.51 -26.90 -13.39
C PRO A 16 -37.03 -26.56 -13.34
N LEU A 17 -36.49 -26.04 -14.43
CA LEU A 17 -35.26 -25.25 -14.37
C LEU A 17 -35.45 -24.21 -13.26
N ALA A 18 -34.85 -24.45 -12.15
CA ALA A 18 -34.73 -23.49 -11.08
C ALA A 18 -34.14 -22.21 -11.71
N ARG A 19 -34.97 -21.21 -11.93
CA ARG A 19 -34.53 -19.85 -12.17
C ARG A 19 -33.65 -19.52 -10.97
N GLN A 20 -32.34 -19.53 -11.15
CA GLN A 20 -31.45 -18.77 -10.29
C GLN A 20 -31.95 -17.33 -10.42
N GLN A 21 -32.77 -16.91 -9.48
CA GLN A 21 -33.02 -15.50 -9.25
C GLN A 21 -31.64 -14.91 -8.97
N GLU A 22 -31.12 -14.14 -9.94
CA GLU A 22 -30.07 -13.18 -9.69
C GLU A 22 -30.56 -12.34 -8.52
N ILE A 23 -30.03 -12.60 -7.34
CA ILE A 23 -30.20 -11.72 -6.20
C ILE A 23 -29.42 -10.48 -6.57
N ARG A 24 -30.07 -9.51 -7.20
CA ARG A 24 -29.57 -8.14 -7.28
C ARG A 24 -29.52 -7.65 -5.84
N VAL A 25 -28.36 -7.76 -5.23
CA VAL A 25 -28.09 -7.06 -3.99
C VAL A 25 -27.67 -5.66 -4.41
N ASP A 26 -28.63 -4.75 -4.56
CA ASP A 26 -28.36 -3.31 -4.58
C ASP A 26 -27.78 -2.97 -3.19
N MET A 27 -26.49 -3.23 -3.02
CA MET A 27 -25.79 -2.92 -1.79
C MET A 27 -25.35 -1.48 -1.88
N LYS A 28 -25.91 -0.65 -1.01
CA LYS A 28 -25.42 0.71 -0.81
C LYS A 28 -23.95 0.68 -0.51
N ASN A 29 -23.17 1.35 -1.34
CA ASN A 29 -21.73 1.45 -1.20
C ASN A 29 -21.38 2.85 -0.70
N LEU A 30 -21.10 2.98 0.59
CA LEU A 30 -20.56 4.19 1.17
C LEU A 30 -19.07 4.26 0.84
N ARG A 31 -18.60 5.39 0.32
CA ARG A 31 -17.20 5.57 -0.09
C ARG A 31 -16.67 6.96 0.24
N VAL A 32 -15.36 7.06 0.40
CA VAL A 32 -14.65 8.34 0.46
C VAL A 32 -14.44 8.87 -0.94
N VAL A 33 -14.73 10.15 -1.15
CA VAL A 33 -14.50 10.86 -2.42
C VAL A 33 -13.78 12.20 -2.17
N PHE A 34 -13.05 12.65 -3.17
CA PHE A 34 -12.50 14.00 -3.22
C PHE A 34 -13.22 14.78 -4.34
N PRO A 35 -14.31 15.48 -4.06
CA PRO A 35 -15.09 16.20 -5.09
C PRO A 35 -14.32 17.36 -5.70
N SER A 36 -13.44 18.00 -4.95
CA SER A 36 -12.54 19.05 -5.39
C SER A 36 -11.28 19.09 -4.51
N ALA A 37 -10.30 19.91 -4.88
CA ALA A 37 -9.08 20.05 -4.10
C ALA A 37 -9.36 20.47 -2.66
N ASN A 38 -8.75 19.76 -1.70
CA ASN A 38 -8.89 19.94 -0.25
C ASN A 38 -10.29 19.68 0.32
N VAL A 39 -11.17 19.02 -0.42
CA VAL A 39 -12.51 18.63 0.04
C VAL A 39 -12.58 17.10 0.11
N VAL A 40 -13.00 16.60 1.26
CA VAL A 40 -13.21 15.16 1.53
C VAL A 40 -14.69 14.98 1.90
N GLU A 41 -15.34 14.04 1.26
CA GLU A 41 -16.75 13.72 1.53
C GLU A 41 -16.96 12.21 1.57
N LEU A 42 -18.04 11.80 2.25
CA LEU A 42 -18.61 10.46 2.13
C LEU A 42 -19.78 10.52 1.15
N GLU A 43 -19.77 9.62 0.19
CA GLU A 43 -20.82 9.49 -0.81
C GLU A 43 -21.41 8.08 -0.76
N GLU A 44 -22.73 7.99 -0.78
CA GLU A 44 -23.45 6.73 -0.97
C GLU A 44 -23.79 6.55 -2.45
N MET A 45 -23.46 5.42 -3.02
CA MET A 45 -23.76 5.07 -4.39
C MET A 45 -24.13 3.59 -4.51
N ASP A 46 -24.82 3.23 -5.56
CA ASP A 46 -25.04 1.83 -5.91
C ASP A 46 -23.80 1.26 -6.61
N LEU A 47 -23.33 0.12 -6.14
CA LEU A 47 -22.29 -0.65 -6.83
C LEU A 47 -22.95 -1.72 -7.69
N ASP A 48 -22.78 -1.62 -8.99
CA ASP A 48 -23.21 -2.69 -9.90
C ASP A 48 -22.34 -3.94 -9.67
N THR A 49 -22.94 -4.98 -9.11
CA THR A 49 -22.30 -6.29 -8.90
C THR A 49 -22.76 -7.33 -9.94
N SER A 50 -23.61 -6.95 -10.88
CA SER A 50 -24.03 -7.83 -11.98
C SER A 50 -22.90 -8.10 -12.96
N ASN A 51 -22.98 -9.23 -13.67
CA ASN A 51 -22.04 -9.59 -14.75
C ASN A 51 -20.56 -9.53 -14.35
N LEU A 52 -20.21 -10.21 -13.25
CA LEU A 52 -18.82 -10.30 -12.78
C LEU A 52 -17.93 -10.98 -13.84
N GLY A 53 -16.84 -10.32 -14.24
CA GLY A 53 -15.85 -10.89 -15.17
C GLY A 53 -15.10 -12.06 -14.55
N SER A 54 -14.50 -12.94 -15.38
CA SER A 54 -13.83 -14.16 -14.90
C SER A 54 -12.69 -13.89 -13.91
N HIS A 55 -12.04 -12.73 -13.99
CA HIS A 55 -10.96 -12.29 -13.09
C HIS A 55 -11.41 -11.25 -12.05
N GLU A 56 -12.69 -10.91 -12.00
CA GLU A 56 -13.18 -9.90 -11.06
C GLU A 56 -13.61 -10.51 -9.72
N VAL A 57 -13.55 -9.68 -8.69
CA VAL A 57 -14.07 -9.98 -7.35
C VAL A 57 -14.90 -8.82 -6.83
N VAL A 58 -15.86 -9.15 -5.98
CA VAL A 58 -16.56 -8.19 -5.12
C VAL A 58 -16.16 -8.51 -3.68
N VAL A 59 -15.64 -7.53 -2.97
CA VAL A 59 -15.14 -7.67 -1.61
C VAL A 59 -15.93 -6.74 -0.68
N ARG A 60 -16.44 -7.29 0.43
CA ARG A 60 -16.95 -6.50 1.54
C ARG A 60 -15.77 -6.07 2.39
N THR A 61 -15.56 -4.78 2.48
CA THR A 61 -14.45 -4.18 3.23
C THR A 61 -14.66 -4.31 4.73
N HIS A 62 -13.59 -4.63 5.45
CA HIS A 62 -13.55 -4.59 6.91
C HIS A 62 -12.69 -3.42 7.39
N ARG A 63 -11.47 -3.30 6.84
CA ARG A 63 -10.49 -2.29 7.24
C ARG A 63 -9.84 -1.68 6.02
N THR A 64 -9.61 -0.37 6.09
CA THR A 64 -8.74 0.33 5.13
C THR A 64 -7.73 1.19 5.88
N LEU A 65 -6.57 1.45 5.26
CA LEU A 65 -5.51 2.28 5.82
C LEU A 65 -5.29 3.50 4.92
N ILE A 66 -5.36 4.69 5.50
CA ILE A 66 -5.01 5.92 4.77
C ILE A 66 -3.50 5.94 4.51
N SER A 67 -3.10 6.22 3.28
CA SER A 67 -1.72 6.43 2.86
C SER A 67 -1.42 7.94 2.78
N PRO A 68 -0.91 8.57 3.86
CA PRO A 68 -0.89 10.02 3.98
C PRO A 68 -0.14 10.73 2.86
N GLY A 69 1.02 10.18 2.44
CA GLY A 69 1.85 10.80 1.40
C GLY A 69 1.09 10.99 0.10
N THR A 70 0.62 9.90 -0.48
CA THR A 70 -0.06 9.87 -1.78
C THR A 70 -1.44 10.51 -1.72
N GLU A 71 -2.22 10.18 -0.69
CA GLU A 71 -3.61 10.63 -0.64
C GLU A 71 -3.73 12.12 -0.33
N LEU A 72 -2.90 12.67 0.55
CA LEU A 72 -2.84 14.13 0.76
C LEU A 72 -2.34 14.88 -0.48
N ALA A 73 -1.37 14.31 -1.22
CA ALA A 73 -0.93 14.91 -2.47
C ALA A 73 -2.07 14.96 -3.51
N ARG A 74 -2.82 13.87 -3.63
CA ARG A 74 -4.01 13.79 -4.51
C ARG A 74 -5.10 14.77 -4.06
N LEU A 75 -5.41 14.79 -2.76
CA LEU A 75 -6.39 15.72 -2.17
C LEU A 75 -6.04 17.18 -2.43
N GLN A 76 -4.75 17.52 -2.42
CA GLN A 76 -4.26 18.86 -2.69
C GLN A 76 -4.18 19.17 -4.19
N GLY A 77 -4.50 18.24 -5.07
CA GLY A 77 -4.37 18.40 -6.51
C GLY A 77 -2.92 18.55 -6.98
N LYS A 78 -1.95 18.01 -6.22
CA LYS A 78 -0.55 18.04 -6.63
C LYS A 78 -0.36 17.16 -7.87
N LEU A 79 0.55 17.60 -8.75
CA LEU A 79 0.94 16.83 -9.92
C LEU A 79 1.51 15.47 -9.48
N MET A 80 0.98 14.41 -10.06
CA MET A 80 1.42 13.05 -9.81
C MET A 80 2.10 12.50 -11.05
N PHE A 81 3.17 11.74 -10.85
CA PHE A 81 4.00 11.23 -11.95
C PHE A 81 4.59 12.38 -12.79
N ASP A 82 4.99 12.11 -13.98
CA ASP A 82 5.53 13.08 -14.93
C ASP A 82 4.41 13.78 -15.73
N SER A 83 3.34 14.17 -15.05
CA SER A 83 2.16 14.80 -15.65
C SER A 83 2.16 16.29 -15.36
N GLU A 84 2.06 17.11 -16.39
CA GLU A 84 1.83 18.57 -16.28
C GLU A 84 0.36 18.88 -15.94
N VAL A 85 -0.52 17.88 -15.98
CA VAL A 85 -1.95 18.05 -15.72
C VAL A 85 -2.28 17.61 -14.32
N PRO A 86 -2.90 18.45 -13.48
CA PRO A 86 -3.40 18.05 -12.18
C PRO A 86 -4.36 16.85 -12.30
N PRO A 87 -4.41 15.99 -11.28
CA PRO A 87 -5.37 14.89 -11.29
C PRO A 87 -6.80 15.46 -11.40
N PRO A 88 -7.66 14.84 -12.22
CA PRO A 88 -9.02 15.32 -12.42
C PRO A 88 -9.85 15.15 -11.14
N PHE A 89 -10.66 16.17 -10.82
CA PHE A 89 -11.72 16.05 -9.83
C PHE A 89 -13.08 15.92 -10.53
N PRO A 90 -14.09 15.26 -9.95
CA PRO A 90 -14.03 14.55 -8.67
C PRO A 90 -13.23 13.24 -8.74
N MET A 91 -12.51 12.91 -7.66
CA MET A 91 -11.87 11.61 -7.50
C MET A 91 -12.83 10.70 -6.74
N LEU A 92 -13.35 9.70 -7.43
CA LEU A 92 -14.38 8.80 -6.92
C LEU A 92 -13.81 7.51 -6.31
N GLN A 93 -12.51 7.26 -6.49
CA GLN A 93 -11.81 6.12 -5.89
C GLN A 93 -10.61 6.64 -5.10
N VAL A 94 -10.82 6.77 -3.79
CA VAL A 94 -9.82 7.20 -2.82
C VAL A 94 -9.40 5.99 -1.99
N GLY A 95 -8.11 5.89 -1.71
CA GLY A 95 -7.53 4.74 -1.01
C GLY A 95 -7.11 3.61 -1.95
N TYR A 96 -6.26 2.73 -1.41
CA TYR A 96 -5.71 1.56 -2.13
C TYR A 96 -5.09 0.54 -1.16
N ALA A 97 -5.55 0.51 0.09
CA ALA A 97 -5.16 -0.46 1.12
C ALA A 97 -6.42 -0.97 1.80
N ASN A 98 -6.83 -2.19 1.50
CA ASN A 98 -8.14 -2.73 1.87
C ASN A 98 -8.01 -4.19 2.31
N ILE A 99 -8.67 -4.53 3.40
CA ILE A 99 -8.90 -5.90 3.87
C ILE A 99 -10.40 -6.15 3.92
N GLY A 100 -10.81 -7.30 3.42
CA GLY A 100 -12.23 -7.65 3.44
C GLY A 100 -12.49 -9.12 3.16
N THR A 101 -13.77 -9.47 3.05
CA THR A 101 -14.23 -10.80 2.68
C THR A 101 -14.80 -10.78 1.26
N VAL A 102 -14.38 -11.73 0.45
CA VAL A 102 -14.91 -11.92 -0.91
C VAL A 102 -16.38 -12.31 -0.81
N LEU A 103 -17.25 -11.55 -1.44
CA LEU A 103 -18.68 -11.85 -1.60
C LEU A 103 -18.92 -12.69 -2.84
N GLU A 104 -18.32 -12.28 -3.95
CA GLU A 104 -18.43 -12.93 -5.25
C GLU A 104 -17.07 -12.95 -5.93
N ALA A 105 -16.80 -14.02 -6.70
CA ALA A 105 -15.54 -14.23 -7.37
C ALA A 105 -15.73 -14.85 -8.74
N GLY A 106 -15.12 -14.26 -9.75
CA GLY A 106 -15.04 -14.84 -11.10
C GLY A 106 -14.21 -16.13 -11.12
N ALA A 107 -14.49 -16.99 -12.05
CA ALA A 107 -13.93 -18.36 -12.12
C ALA A 107 -12.40 -18.43 -12.21
N GLU A 108 -11.74 -17.36 -12.70
CA GLU A 108 -10.28 -17.26 -12.87
C GLU A 108 -9.64 -16.27 -11.86
N SER A 109 -10.37 -15.84 -10.84
CA SER A 109 -9.87 -14.88 -9.86
C SER A 109 -8.85 -15.47 -8.87
N GLY A 110 -8.81 -16.81 -8.72
CA GLY A 110 -7.92 -17.51 -7.77
C GLY A 110 -8.38 -17.45 -6.31
N VAL A 111 -9.56 -16.87 -6.04
CA VAL A 111 -10.19 -16.80 -4.71
C VAL A 111 -11.64 -17.25 -4.78
N SER A 112 -12.27 -17.44 -3.63
CA SER A 112 -13.65 -17.91 -3.51
C SER A 112 -14.44 -17.02 -2.56
N ALA A 113 -15.77 -17.00 -2.69
CA ALA A 113 -16.65 -16.37 -1.72
C ALA A 113 -16.36 -16.89 -0.29
N GLY A 114 -16.26 -15.98 0.67
CA GLY A 114 -15.87 -16.25 2.05
C GLY A 114 -14.37 -16.15 2.31
N ASP A 115 -13.50 -16.11 1.31
CA ASP A 115 -12.08 -15.88 1.50
C ASP A 115 -11.83 -14.47 2.08
N ARG A 116 -10.98 -14.39 3.08
CA ARG A 116 -10.49 -13.12 3.61
C ARG A 116 -9.27 -12.67 2.81
N VAL A 117 -9.33 -11.46 2.25
CA VAL A 117 -8.34 -10.99 1.28
C VAL A 117 -7.84 -9.58 1.59
N TYR A 118 -6.57 -9.36 1.24
CA TYR A 118 -6.00 -8.04 1.02
C TYR A 118 -6.18 -7.65 -0.44
N THR A 119 -6.56 -6.40 -0.68
CA THR A 119 -6.67 -5.83 -2.02
C THR A 119 -6.18 -4.37 -2.06
N MET A 120 -5.93 -3.88 -3.29
CA MET A 120 -5.73 -2.45 -3.54
C MET A 120 -7.07 -1.73 -3.77
N GLY A 121 -8.12 -2.16 -3.08
CA GLY A 121 -9.44 -1.53 -3.13
C GLY A 121 -9.50 -0.17 -2.43
N PRO A 122 -10.50 0.66 -2.78
CA PRO A 122 -10.69 2.00 -2.23
C PRO A 122 -11.20 1.98 -0.77
N HIS A 123 -11.26 3.17 -0.17
CA HIS A 123 -11.98 3.41 1.08
C HIS A 123 -13.49 3.40 0.82
N ALA A 124 -14.08 2.23 0.88
CA ALA A 124 -15.50 2.02 0.62
C ALA A 124 -16.01 0.75 1.32
N THR A 125 -17.32 0.65 1.56
CA THR A 125 -17.93 -0.57 2.13
C THR A 125 -17.82 -1.78 1.22
N LEU A 126 -17.75 -1.54 -0.10
CA LEU A 126 -17.57 -2.56 -1.12
C LEU A 126 -16.47 -2.15 -2.10
N ALA A 127 -15.65 -3.12 -2.48
CA ALA A 127 -14.67 -2.98 -3.55
C ALA A 127 -14.94 -4.01 -4.65
N ARG A 128 -15.04 -3.56 -5.91
CA ARG A 128 -15.08 -4.42 -7.10
C ARG A 128 -13.86 -4.14 -7.96
N GLY A 129 -13.23 -5.17 -8.47
CA GLY A 129 -12.12 -4.99 -9.41
C GLY A 129 -11.54 -6.30 -9.93
N ASP A 130 -10.73 -6.16 -10.97
CA ASP A 130 -9.97 -7.24 -11.58
C ASP A 130 -8.73 -7.54 -10.73
N VAL A 131 -8.57 -8.79 -10.29
CA VAL A 131 -7.47 -9.23 -9.40
C VAL A 131 -6.08 -9.01 -10.01
N ARG A 132 -5.98 -8.89 -11.34
CA ARG A 132 -4.71 -8.64 -12.02
C ARG A 132 -4.23 -7.19 -11.85
N SER A 133 -5.15 -6.24 -11.71
CA SER A 133 -4.88 -4.81 -11.51
C SER A 133 -5.01 -4.37 -10.05
N MET A 134 -6.03 -4.87 -9.33
CA MET A 134 -6.31 -4.50 -7.95
C MET A 134 -5.43 -5.27 -6.96
N LEU A 135 -4.76 -6.32 -7.35
CA LEU A 135 -4.21 -7.39 -6.53
C LEU A 135 -5.28 -8.01 -5.61
N CYS A 136 -5.20 -9.28 -5.37
CA CYS A 136 -6.07 -9.96 -4.42
C CYS A 136 -5.26 -11.10 -3.81
N VAL A 137 -4.94 -10.99 -2.53
CA VAL A 137 -4.07 -11.95 -1.83
C VAL A 137 -4.78 -12.43 -0.58
N LYS A 138 -4.86 -13.76 -0.38
CA LYS A 138 -5.46 -14.32 0.82
C LYS A 138 -4.68 -13.90 2.06
N VAL A 139 -5.41 -13.46 3.07
CA VAL A 139 -4.84 -13.10 4.37
C VAL A 139 -4.63 -14.37 5.18
N PRO A 140 -3.45 -14.58 5.79
CA PRO A 140 -3.19 -15.74 6.65
C PRO A 140 -4.17 -15.81 7.82
N ASP A 141 -4.50 -17.05 8.21
CA ASP A 141 -5.31 -17.28 9.40
C ASP A 141 -4.59 -16.77 10.66
N GLY A 142 -5.37 -16.19 11.57
CA GLY A 142 -4.85 -15.62 12.83
C GLY A 142 -4.26 -14.22 12.73
N LEU A 143 -3.96 -13.71 11.53
CA LEU A 143 -3.55 -12.30 11.35
C LEU A 143 -4.80 -11.40 11.44
N SER A 144 -4.77 -10.37 12.28
CA SER A 144 -5.87 -9.40 12.37
C SER A 144 -6.03 -8.59 11.09
N ASP A 145 -7.26 -8.13 10.79
CA ASP A 145 -7.50 -7.26 9.63
C ASP A 145 -6.79 -5.91 9.79
N GLU A 146 -6.66 -5.46 11.02
CA GLU A 146 -5.99 -4.22 11.38
C GLU A 146 -4.47 -4.26 11.12
N ASP A 147 -3.82 -5.40 11.38
CA ASP A 147 -2.41 -5.59 11.03
C ASP A 147 -2.25 -5.87 9.53
N ALA A 148 -3.13 -6.70 8.98
CA ALA A 148 -3.06 -7.12 7.59
C ALA A 148 -3.13 -5.96 6.60
N VAL A 149 -3.88 -4.88 6.92
CA VAL A 149 -4.02 -3.72 6.02
C VAL A 149 -2.70 -2.99 5.77
N PHE A 150 -1.72 -3.11 6.68
CA PHE A 150 -0.38 -2.55 6.51
C PHE A 150 0.46 -3.28 5.45
N ALA A 151 0.04 -4.48 5.02
CA ALA A 151 0.71 -5.20 3.94
C ALA A 151 0.86 -4.34 2.68
N ARG A 152 -0.11 -3.43 2.43
CA ARG A 152 -0.03 -2.50 1.30
C ARG A 152 1.21 -1.62 1.33
N LEU A 153 1.45 -0.96 2.45
CA LEU A 153 2.60 -0.05 2.57
C LEU A 153 3.91 -0.82 2.80
N ALA A 154 3.85 -2.00 3.42
CA ALA A 154 4.99 -2.91 3.50
C ALA A 154 5.44 -3.39 2.11
N THR A 155 4.50 -3.62 1.17
CA THR A 155 4.82 -3.98 -0.22
C THR A 155 5.63 -2.88 -0.92
N VAL A 156 5.28 -1.61 -0.71
CA VAL A 156 6.06 -0.46 -1.22
C VAL A 156 7.49 -0.52 -0.66
N SER A 157 7.62 -0.70 0.65
CA SER A 157 8.92 -0.78 1.32
C SER A 157 9.75 -1.98 0.86
N MET A 158 9.12 -3.14 0.62
CA MET A 158 9.79 -4.35 0.12
C MET A 158 10.33 -4.18 -1.30
N THR A 159 9.74 -3.33 -2.12
CA THR A 159 10.27 -3.06 -3.46
C THR A 159 11.69 -2.53 -3.37
N THR A 160 12.00 -1.67 -2.39
CA THR A 160 13.37 -1.18 -2.20
C THR A 160 14.35 -2.29 -1.85
N LEU A 161 13.91 -3.28 -1.07
CA LEU A 161 14.74 -4.44 -0.71
C LEU A 161 15.02 -5.34 -1.91
N VAL A 162 14.00 -5.66 -2.72
CA VAL A 162 14.16 -6.61 -3.85
C VAL A 162 14.87 -6.01 -5.05
N THR A 163 14.97 -4.68 -5.14
CA THR A 163 15.61 -3.97 -6.25
C THR A 163 16.99 -3.41 -5.92
N THR A 164 17.43 -3.48 -4.65
CA THR A 164 18.74 -2.95 -4.21
C THR A 164 19.89 -3.91 -4.52
N PHE A 165 21.11 -3.35 -4.52
CA PHE A 165 22.38 -4.09 -4.70
C PHE A 165 23.13 -4.36 -3.37
N VAL A 166 22.55 -4.01 -2.22
CA VAL A 166 23.20 -4.28 -0.92
C VAL A 166 23.29 -5.78 -0.63
N ARG A 167 24.29 -6.13 0.15
CA ARG A 167 24.61 -7.52 0.52
C ARG A 167 24.60 -7.68 2.03
N PRO A 168 24.44 -8.88 2.56
CA PRO A 168 24.59 -9.14 3.99
C PRO A 168 25.88 -8.54 4.55
N GLY A 169 25.77 -7.79 5.65
CA GLY A 169 26.87 -7.04 6.26
C GLY A 169 26.97 -5.56 5.84
N ASP A 170 26.27 -5.14 4.79
CA ASP A 170 26.16 -3.74 4.44
C ASP A 170 25.25 -3.00 5.45
N LYS A 171 25.58 -1.74 5.74
CA LYS A 171 24.78 -0.87 6.60
C LYS A 171 23.74 -0.11 5.79
N VAL A 172 22.52 -0.08 6.30
CA VAL A 172 21.38 0.58 5.69
C VAL A 172 20.95 1.76 6.56
N ALA A 173 20.64 2.89 5.93
CA ALA A 173 19.95 3.99 6.60
C ALA A 173 18.54 4.15 6.02
N VAL A 174 17.61 4.60 6.86
CA VAL A 174 16.28 5.03 6.45
C VAL A 174 16.07 6.46 6.92
N MET A 175 15.79 7.37 5.99
CA MET A 175 15.53 8.78 6.27
C MET A 175 14.03 9.05 6.13
N GLY A 176 13.40 9.45 7.25
CA GLY A 176 11.95 9.64 7.37
C GLY A 176 11.23 8.40 7.90
N LEU A 177 10.57 8.55 9.06
CA LEU A 177 9.87 7.46 9.78
C LEU A 177 8.35 7.64 9.74
N GLY A 178 7.84 8.11 8.59
CA GLY A 178 6.43 7.94 8.23
C GLY A 178 6.09 6.45 8.07
N LEU A 179 4.85 6.10 7.70
CA LEU A 179 4.44 4.70 7.58
C LEU A 179 5.37 3.87 6.69
N VAL A 180 5.65 4.37 5.48
CA VAL A 180 6.49 3.64 4.52
C VAL A 180 7.95 3.53 4.99
N GLY A 181 8.52 4.62 5.54
CA GLY A 181 9.89 4.58 6.03
C GLY A 181 10.06 3.71 7.28
N ASN A 182 9.11 3.74 8.21
CA ASN A 182 9.12 2.85 9.36
C ASN A 182 9.06 1.37 8.92
N LEU A 183 8.15 1.05 8.00
CA LEU A 183 8.05 -0.30 7.42
C LEU A 183 9.32 -0.67 6.65
N ALA A 184 9.98 0.26 5.95
CA ALA A 184 11.27 0.00 5.30
C ALA A 184 12.35 -0.36 6.32
N ALA A 185 12.45 0.38 7.44
CA ALA A 185 13.39 0.05 8.50
C ALA A 185 13.17 -1.36 9.05
N GLN A 186 11.91 -1.73 9.33
CA GLN A 186 11.57 -3.07 9.79
C GLN A 186 11.84 -4.15 8.73
N VAL A 187 11.54 -3.89 7.45
CA VAL A 187 11.76 -4.82 6.33
C VAL A 187 13.26 -5.14 6.19
N PHE A 188 14.12 -4.13 6.18
CA PHE A 188 15.57 -4.35 6.11
C PHE A 188 16.11 -5.05 7.36
N GLN A 189 15.63 -4.69 8.55
CA GLN A 189 15.97 -5.36 9.80
C GLN A 189 15.55 -6.83 9.79
N ALA A 190 14.32 -7.12 9.38
CA ALA A 190 13.81 -8.49 9.25
C ALA A 190 14.58 -9.31 8.21
N SER A 191 15.27 -8.65 7.27
CA SER A 191 16.14 -9.26 6.26
C SER A 191 17.59 -9.43 6.74
N GLY A 192 17.91 -9.04 8.01
CA GLY A 192 19.22 -9.26 8.62
C GLY A 192 20.22 -8.12 8.40
N PHE A 193 19.77 -6.93 7.96
CA PHE A 193 20.63 -5.75 7.84
C PHE A 193 20.74 -4.98 9.16
N GLU A 194 21.89 -4.33 9.37
CA GLU A 194 22.05 -3.27 10.39
C GLU A 194 21.39 -2.00 9.85
N VAL A 195 20.35 -1.50 10.56
CA VAL A 195 19.55 -0.36 10.11
C VAL A 195 19.68 0.80 11.08
N ASN A 196 20.05 1.97 10.57
CA ASN A 196 19.98 3.25 11.27
C ASN A 196 18.82 4.07 10.70
N ALA A 197 17.87 4.44 11.53
CA ALA A 197 16.65 5.12 11.13
C ALA A 197 16.65 6.58 11.67
N PHE A 198 16.21 7.51 10.83
CA PHE A 198 16.29 8.94 11.11
C PHE A 198 14.96 9.65 10.87
N ASP A 199 14.55 10.50 11.82
CA ASP A 199 13.43 11.43 11.63
C ASP A 199 13.65 12.69 12.48
N LEU A 200 13.16 13.84 12.02
CA LEU A 200 13.19 15.08 12.78
C LEU A 200 12.18 15.08 13.94
N SER A 201 11.05 14.37 13.79
CA SER A 201 9.99 14.29 14.79
C SER A 201 10.33 13.29 15.89
N GLU A 202 10.38 13.74 17.16
CA GLU A 202 10.58 12.84 18.31
C GLU A 202 9.46 11.80 18.39
N SER A 203 8.21 12.21 18.21
CA SER A 203 7.07 11.28 18.28
C SER A 203 7.20 10.13 17.27
N ARG A 204 7.67 10.39 16.05
CA ARG A 204 7.93 9.34 15.06
C ARG A 204 9.10 8.45 15.44
N ARG A 205 10.14 9.01 16.06
CA ARG A 205 11.27 8.23 16.59
C ARG A 205 10.84 7.32 17.72
N GLU A 206 9.97 7.77 18.63
CA GLU A 206 9.40 6.96 19.71
C GLU A 206 8.54 5.83 19.17
N ILE A 207 7.67 6.11 18.19
CA ILE A 207 6.87 5.09 17.49
C ILE A 207 7.78 4.04 16.84
N ALA A 208 8.86 4.45 16.19
CA ALA A 208 9.79 3.52 15.55
C ALA A 208 10.50 2.62 16.58
N ARG A 209 10.93 3.17 17.72
CA ARG A 209 11.48 2.37 18.82
C ARG A 209 10.44 1.38 19.37
N GLY A 210 9.20 1.83 19.55
CA GLY A 210 8.07 0.99 19.96
C GLY A 210 7.75 -0.13 18.96
N ALA A 211 7.97 0.12 17.67
CA ALA A 211 7.84 -0.88 16.61
C ALA A 211 9.01 -1.86 16.53
N GLY A 212 10.05 -1.69 17.37
CA GLY A 212 11.19 -2.60 17.43
C GLY A 212 12.39 -2.19 16.57
N VAL A 213 12.46 -0.95 16.08
CA VAL A 213 13.65 -0.40 15.39
C VAL A 213 14.66 0.05 16.46
N PRO A 214 15.82 -0.63 16.60
CA PRO A 214 16.71 -0.40 17.75
C PRO A 214 17.56 0.87 17.65
N SER A 215 17.94 1.26 16.42
CA SER A 215 18.88 2.35 16.17
C SER A 215 18.17 3.52 15.51
N VAL A 216 17.59 4.40 16.33
CA VAL A 216 16.78 5.55 15.89
C VAL A 216 17.42 6.85 16.36
N PHE A 217 17.67 7.74 15.40
CA PHE A 217 18.43 8.98 15.58
C PHE A 217 17.61 10.22 15.16
N ASP A 218 18.02 11.37 15.67
CA ASP A 218 17.51 12.65 15.19
C ASP A 218 18.00 12.92 13.77
N GLY A 219 17.09 13.23 12.87
CA GLY A 219 17.39 13.53 11.45
C GLY A 219 18.29 14.75 11.22
N SER A 220 18.54 15.57 12.27
CA SER A 220 19.51 16.65 12.24
C SER A 220 20.96 16.20 12.48
N GLN A 221 21.18 15.01 13.02
CA GLN A 221 22.49 14.45 13.41
C GLN A 221 23.17 13.64 12.29
N THR A 222 22.86 13.90 11.05
CA THR A 222 23.35 13.12 9.90
C THR A 222 24.86 13.24 9.67
N THR A 223 25.50 14.30 10.13
CA THR A 223 26.96 14.54 9.97
C THR A 223 27.82 13.48 10.63
N GLU A 224 27.37 12.89 11.74
CA GLU A 224 28.06 11.80 12.44
C GLU A 224 28.14 10.51 11.62
N PHE A 225 27.25 10.39 10.64
CA PHE A 225 27.11 9.25 9.76
C PHE A 225 27.62 9.52 8.33
N SER A 226 28.43 10.56 8.14
CA SER A 226 29.00 10.88 6.82
C SER A 226 29.75 9.68 6.23
N GLN A 227 29.40 9.32 4.97
CA GLN A 227 29.99 8.23 4.21
C GLN A 227 29.92 6.84 4.90
N HIS A 228 28.86 6.59 5.66
CA HIS A 228 28.76 5.40 6.51
C HIS A 228 27.93 4.27 5.92
N HIS A 229 26.89 4.59 5.13
CA HIS A 229 25.89 3.62 4.69
C HIS A 229 26.05 3.23 3.22
N ARG A 230 25.91 1.92 2.91
CA ARG A 230 25.92 1.41 1.53
C ARG A 230 24.59 1.64 0.83
N LEU A 231 23.51 1.65 1.56
CA LEU A 231 22.16 1.98 1.07
C LEU A 231 21.53 3.02 1.99
N ILE A 232 20.87 3.98 1.38
CA ILE A 232 19.97 4.89 2.09
C ILE A 232 18.61 4.88 1.41
N VAL A 233 17.58 4.57 2.19
CA VAL A 233 16.18 4.65 1.78
C VAL A 233 15.68 6.05 2.17
N GLU A 234 15.46 6.91 1.16
CA GLU A 234 14.91 8.24 1.34
C GLU A 234 13.38 8.16 1.27
N ALA A 235 12.70 8.37 2.41
CA ALA A 235 11.25 8.21 2.57
C ALA A 235 10.53 9.53 2.90
N THR A 236 11.22 10.68 2.81
CA THR A 236 10.62 11.98 3.14
C THR A 236 10.07 12.72 1.94
N GLY A 237 10.66 12.50 0.75
CA GLY A 237 10.39 13.29 -0.46
C GLY A 237 10.91 14.73 -0.40
N SER A 238 11.82 15.05 0.55
CA SER A 238 12.42 16.37 0.71
C SER A 238 13.76 16.46 -0.01
N ALA A 239 13.98 17.52 -0.79
CA ALA A 239 15.26 17.76 -1.45
C ALA A 239 16.40 17.96 -0.44
N LYS A 240 16.13 18.58 0.72
CA LYS A 240 17.12 18.74 1.79
C LYS A 240 17.50 17.41 2.43
N ALA A 241 16.51 16.54 2.68
CA ALA A 241 16.76 15.21 3.21
C ALA A 241 17.58 14.38 2.20
N LEU A 242 17.25 14.46 0.91
CA LEU A 242 18.04 13.80 -0.15
C LEU A 242 19.50 14.26 -0.13
N ALA A 243 19.78 15.55 0.01
CA ALA A 243 21.15 16.05 0.10
C ALA A 243 21.89 15.47 1.33
N SER A 244 21.23 15.39 2.49
CA SER A 244 21.78 14.73 3.68
C SER A 244 22.03 13.24 3.44
N CYS A 245 21.10 12.54 2.77
CA CYS A 245 21.29 11.14 2.39
C CYS A 245 22.52 10.95 1.52
N MET A 246 22.75 11.85 0.55
CA MET A 246 23.93 11.78 -0.31
C MET A 246 25.24 11.96 0.49
N ASP A 247 25.25 12.80 1.53
CA ASP A 247 26.41 12.96 2.40
C ASP A 247 26.65 11.73 3.30
N MET A 248 25.61 11.05 3.75
CA MET A 248 25.67 9.83 4.56
C MET A 248 26.08 8.59 3.74
N ALA A 249 25.91 8.62 2.43
CA ALA A 249 26.21 7.48 1.57
C ALA A 249 27.72 7.24 1.45
N ALA A 250 28.18 6.02 1.67
CA ALA A 250 29.54 5.60 1.41
C ALA A 250 29.91 5.73 -0.07
N PRO A 251 31.17 5.90 -0.42
CA PRO A 251 31.58 5.91 -1.84
C PRO A 251 31.08 4.66 -2.58
N GLY A 252 30.45 4.84 -3.74
CA GLY A 252 29.77 3.79 -4.51
C GLY A 252 28.46 3.29 -3.88
N GLY A 253 27.96 3.99 -2.86
CA GLY A 253 26.69 3.68 -2.21
C GLY A 253 25.49 4.00 -3.07
N GLU A 254 24.32 3.56 -2.60
CA GLU A 254 23.04 3.69 -3.27
C GLU A 254 22.07 4.52 -2.43
N ILE A 255 21.36 5.43 -3.07
CA ILE A 255 20.23 6.15 -2.47
C ILE A 255 18.98 5.76 -3.27
N VAL A 256 17.97 5.21 -2.60
CA VAL A 256 16.70 4.86 -3.19
C VAL A 256 15.60 5.78 -2.63
N MET A 257 14.93 6.51 -3.52
CA MET A 257 13.86 7.43 -3.16
C MET A 257 12.51 6.69 -3.20
N ILE A 258 11.93 6.43 -2.03
CA ILE A 258 10.55 5.93 -1.90
C ILE A 258 9.59 7.04 -1.46
N GLY A 259 10.11 8.11 -0.89
CA GLY A 259 9.36 9.34 -0.67
C GLY A 259 9.16 10.08 -1.99
N ALA A 260 7.90 10.27 -2.39
CA ALA A 260 7.61 11.00 -3.62
C ALA A 260 7.94 12.50 -3.44
N PRO A 261 8.61 13.16 -4.41
CA PRO A 261 9.09 14.52 -4.28
C PRO A 261 8.00 15.57 -4.55
N TRP A 262 6.92 15.53 -3.77
CA TRP A 262 5.80 16.49 -3.89
C TRP A 262 6.04 17.78 -3.10
N GLY A 263 7.20 17.89 -2.46
CA GLY A 263 7.50 18.96 -1.51
C GLY A 263 7.76 20.32 -2.15
N GLY A 264 7.49 21.38 -1.37
CA GLY A 264 7.75 22.77 -1.75
C GLY A 264 9.23 23.18 -1.66
N ASP A 265 10.15 22.26 -1.32
CA ASP A 265 11.58 22.52 -1.18
C ASP A 265 12.42 22.06 -2.40
N ALA A 266 11.79 21.70 -3.50
CA ALA A 266 12.45 21.14 -4.69
C ALA A 266 13.64 22.00 -5.19
N ASN A 267 13.58 23.31 -5.03
CA ASN A 267 14.63 24.25 -5.43
C ASN A 267 15.60 24.61 -4.29
N SER A 268 15.49 23.98 -3.11
CA SER A 268 16.31 24.31 -1.94
C SER A 268 17.75 23.79 -2.03
N VAL A 269 18.00 22.82 -2.92
CA VAL A 269 19.33 22.22 -3.13
C VAL A 269 19.73 22.40 -4.59
N PRO A 270 20.89 23.01 -4.88
CA PRO A 270 21.37 23.16 -6.24
C PRO A 270 21.62 21.80 -6.91
N SER A 271 21.14 21.63 -8.15
CA SER A 271 21.40 20.40 -8.93
C SER A 271 22.90 20.10 -9.09
N SER A 272 23.73 21.13 -9.13
CA SER A 272 25.20 21.02 -9.18
C SER A 272 25.79 20.33 -7.94
N GLN A 273 25.20 20.49 -6.76
CA GLN A 273 25.61 19.77 -5.55
C GLN A 273 25.32 18.27 -5.71
N ILE A 274 24.11 17.94 -6.16
CA ILE A 274 23.69 16.55 -6.38
C ILE A 274 24.60 15.88 -7.42
N THR A 275 24.76 16.48 -8.59
CA THR A 275 25.57 15.92 -9.69
C THR A 275 27.05 15.79 -9.32
N ARG A 276 27.60 16.70 -8.52
CA ARG A 276 28.97 16.62 -8.01
C ARG A 276 29.15 15.41 -7.10
N LEU A 277 28.24 15.16 -6.16
CA LEU A 277 28.32 14.01 -5.26
C LEU A 277 28.14 12.69 -6.03
N LEU A 278 27.21 12.62 -6.97
CA LEU A 278 27.06 11.46 -7.86
C LEU A 278 28.37 11.15 -8.60
N PHE A 279 28.99 12.16 -9.21
CA PHE A 279 30.19 11.98 -10.02
C PHE A 279 31.43 11.58 -9.19
N TYR A 280 31.77 12.39 -8.17
CA TYR A 280 33.02 12.18 -7.43
C TYR A 280 32.99 11.08 -6.39
N ARG A 281 31.78 10.70 -5.91
CA ARG A 281 31.64 9.62 -4.93
C ARG A 281 31.04 8.34 -5.52
N PHE A 282 30.84 8.33 -6.84
CA PHE A 282 30.29 7.18 -7.57
C PHE A 282 28.95 6.71 -7.03
N LEU A 283 28.12 7.64 -6.51
CA LEU A 283 26.84 7.30 -5.91
C LEU A 283 25.84 6.87 -6.99
N ARG A 284 24.91 6.02 -6.60
CA ARG A 284 23.75 5.62 -7.39
C ARG A 284 22.52 6.24 -6.79
N LEU A 285 21.81 7.06 -7.56
CA LEU A 285 20.52 7.61 -7.17
C LEU A 285 19.44 6.99 -8.06
N ARG A 286 18.43 6.38 -7.46
CA ARG A 286 17.34 5.76 -8.22
C ARG A 286 15.99 5.96 -7.57
N SER A 287 14.95 5.70 -8.34
CA SER A 287 13.58 5.55 -7.88
C SER A 287 13.45 4.33 -6.95
N GLY A 288 12.54 4.37 -6.01
CA GLY A 288 12.04 3.27 -5.22
C GLY A 288 10.55 3.06 -5.47
N SER A 289 10.08 3.47 -6.64
CA SER A 289 8.68 3.27 -7.02
C SER A 289 8.35 1.79 -7.10
N GLU A 290 7.26 1.39 -6.49
CA GLU A 290 6.79 0.00 -6.54
C GLU A 290 6.46 -0.48 -7.96
N TRP A 291 6.32 0.45 -8.90
CA TRP A 291 6.04 0.14 -10.30
C TRP A 291 7.29 -0.23 -11.11
N GLU A 292 8.47 -0.24 -10.50
CA GLU A 292 9.71 -0.79 -11.10
C GLU A 292 9.63 -2.31 -11.29
N ILE A 293 8.76 -2.99 -10.54
CA ILE A 293 8.53 -4.43 -10.65
C ILE A 293 7.11 -4.70 -11.14
N PRO A 294 6.87 -5.84 -11.80
CA PRO A 294 5.53 -6.17 -12.30
C PRO A 294 4.52 -6.36 -11.16
N ARG A 295 3.25 -6.15 -11.45
CA ARG A 295 2.17 -6.40 -10.47
C ARG A 295 2.03 -7.88 -10.15
N GLN A 296 2.02 -8.71 -11.17
CA GLN A 296 1.92 -10.17 -11.07
C GLN A 296 3.26 -10.83 -11.36
N PRO A 297 3.51 -12.06 -10.89
CA PRO A 297 4.71 -12.79 -11.23
C PRO A 297 4.87 -12.96 -12.74
N GLU A 298 6.07 -12.64 -13.25
CA GLU A 298 6.44 -12.80 -14.65
C GLU A 298 7.66 -13.72 -14.76
N ALA A 299 7.74 -14.47 -15.87
CA ALA A 299 8.88 -15.33 -16.13
C ALA A 299 10.17 -14.49 -16.27
N LEU A 300 11.25 -14.96 -15.64
CA LEU A 300 12.59 -14.34 -15.68
C LEU A 300 12.70 -12.98 -14.96
N VAL A 301 11.64 -12.52 -14.27
CA VAL A 301 11.70 -11.30 -13.45
C VAL A 301 11.72 -11.69 -11.97
N SER A 302 12.71 -11.17 -11.25
CA SER A 302 12.81 -11.37 -9.80
C SER A 302 11.87 -10.44 -9.07
N GLY A 303 10.83 -11.00 -8.44
CA GLY A 303 9.88 -10.27 -7.61
C GLY A 303 8.71 -9.68 -8.40
N SER A 304 7.63 -9.47 -7.67
CA SER A 304 6.43 -8.78 -8.14
C SER A 304 5.70 -8.17 -6.94
N ASN A 305 4.80 -7.22 -7.19
CA ASN A 305 3.98 -6.65 -6.11
C ASN A 305 3.12 -7.72 -5.41
N TYR A 306 2.64 -8.72 -6.17
CA TYR A 306 1.92 -9.86 -5.60
C TYR A 306 2.80 -10.66 -4.62
N GLN A 307 4.03 -11.03 -5.02
CA GLN A 307 4.96 -11.78 -4.16
C GLN A 307 5.38 -10.97 -2.94
N ASN A 308 5.61 -9.66 -3.09
CA ASN A 308 5.89 -8.76 -1.98
C ASN A 308 4.70 -8.70 -1.01
N SER A 309 3.45 -8.65 -1.51
CA SER A 309 2.25 -8.65 -0.67
C SER A 309 2.09 -9.96 0.10
N VAL A 310 2.31 -11.11 -0.54
CA VAL A 310 2.31 -12.42 0.13
C VAL A 310 3.37 -12.46 1.24
N THR A 311 4.57 -11.95 0.96
CA THR A 311 5.67 -11.93 1.94
C THR A 311 5.36 -10.96 3.08
N ALA A 312 4.81 -9.78 2.80
CA ALA A 312 4.41 -8.80 3.80
C ALA A 312 3.36 -9.37 4.77
N LEU A 313 2.30 -9.99 4.24
CA LEU A 313 1.26 -10.64 5.05
C LEU A 313 1.82 -11.74 5.93
N ARG A 314 2.72 -12.58 5.39
CA ARG A 314 3.39 -13.62 6.15
C ARG A 314 4.26 -13.01 7.27
N TRP A 315 5.05 -11.98 7.00
CA TRP A 315 5.92 -11.35 8.01
C TRP A 315 5.13 -10.63 9.09
N LEU A 316 3.96 -10.08 8.78
CA LEU A 316 3.01 -9.56 9.76
C LEU A 316 2.47 -10.69 10.64
N ALA A 317 2.06 -11.81 10.06
CA ALA A 317 1.56 -12.99 10.80
C ALA A 317 2.65 -13.63 11.68
N GLU A 318 3.91 -13.62 11.24
CA GLU A 318 5.07 -14.11 11.99
C GLU A 318 5.57 -13.12 13.07
N GLY A 319 5.00 -11.90 13.16
CA GLY A 319 5.43 -10.84 14.07
C GLY A 319 6.80 -10.23 13.72
N ARG A 320 7.29 -10.44 12.51
CA ARG A 320 8.54 -9.84 12.00
C ARG A 320 8.38 -8.37 11.64
N LEU A 321 7.16 -7.96 11.34
CA LEU A 321 6.75 -6.56 11.20
C LEU A 321 5.75 -6.26 12.32
N ASN A 322 6.05 -5.26 13.13
CA ASN A 322 5.19 -4.80 14.22
C ASN A 322 4.55 -3.47 13.84
N VAL A 323 3.27 -3.49 13.53
CA VAL A 323 2.54 -2.31 13.03
C VAL A 323 1.63 -1.67 14.08
N GLN A 324 1.41 -2.33 15.22
CA GLN A 324 0.54 -1.81 16.27
C GLN A 324 0.95 -0.42 16.79
N PRO A 325 2.25 -0.13 17.02
CA PRO A 325 2.67 1.23 17.41
C PRO A 325 2.46 2.28 16.32
N LEU A 326 2.32 1.86 15.05
CA LEU A 326 2.10 2.76 13.92
C LEU A 326 0.63 3.25 13.84
N ILE A 327 -0.31 2.56 14.49
CA ILE A 327 -1.74 2.90 14.47
C ILE A 327 -1.99 3.99 15.51
N THR A 328 -2.06 5.22 15.06
CA THR A 328 -2.37 6.36 15.94
C THR A 328 -3.86 6.61 16.08
N HIS A 329 -4.63 6.29 15.05
CA HIS A 329 -6.08 6.54 15.02
C HIS A 329 -6.84 5.35 14.43
N ARG A 330 -7.94 5.01 15.10
CA ARG A 330 -8.97 4.08 14.64
C ARG A 330 -10.26 4.85 14.51
N ILE A 331 -10.82 4.91 13.32
CA ILE A 331 -12.01 5.71 13.04
C ILE A 331 -13.06 4.86 12.31
N THR A 332 -14.30 5.29 12.39
CA THR A 332 -15.40 4.88 11.51
C THR A 332 -15.45 5.79 10.28
N PRO A 333 -16.19 5.47 9.21
CA PRO A 333 -16.21 6.28 7.99
C PRO A 333 -16.59 7.74 8.20
N ASP A 334 -17.46 8.04 9.15
CA ASP A 334 -17.87 9.40 9.51
C ASP A 334 -16.72 10.27 10.05
N GLY A 335 -15.64 9.67 10.57
CA GLY A 335 -14.45 10.38 11.02
C GLY A 335 -13.45 10.75 9.93
N VAL A 336 -13.67 10.41 8.65
CA VAL A 336 -12.66 10.57 7.60
C VAL A 336 -12.28 12.03 7.33
N VAL A 337 -13.23 12.96 7.40
CA VAL A 337 -13.00 14.39 7.16
C VAL A 337 -11.99 14.94 8.17
N ASP A 338 -12.21 14.64 9.45
CA ASP A 338 -11.34 15.07 10.54
C ASP A 338 -9.97 14.35 10.46
N ALA A 339 -9.95 13.09 10.05
CA ALA A 339 -8.70 12.34 9.88
C ALA A 339 -7.79 12.94 8.79
N TYR A 340 -8.34 13.27 7.62
CA TYR A 340 -7.55 13.95 6.58
C TYR A 340 -7.11 15.36 7.01
N ALA A 341 -7.96 16.07 7.74
CA ALA A 341 -7.60 17.37 8.33
C ALA A 341 -6.46 17.22 9.35
N GLY A 342 -6.51 16.22 10.23
CA GLY A 342 -5.49 15.91 11.21
C GLY A 342 -4.16 15.52 10.57
N LEU A 343 -4.18 14.60 9.61
CA LEU A 343 -3.00 14.19 8.85
C LEU A 343 -2.29 15.37 8.15
N ARG A 344 -3.06 16.37 7.69
CA ARG A 344 -2.53 17.56 7.03
C ARG A 344 -2.00 18.60 8.01
N ASN A 345 -2.74 18.88 9.09
CA ASN A 345 -2.52 20.04 9.96
C ASN A 345 -1.69 19.71 11.21
N THR A 346 -1.77 18.46 11.69
CA THR A 346 -1.07 17.98 12.90
C THR A 346 -0.34 16.64 12.63
N PRO A 347 0.59 16.59 11.65
CA PRO A 347 1.24 15.34 11.23
C PRO A 347 2.14 14.72 12.31
N SER A 348 2.41 15.42 13.42
CA SER A 348 3.07 14.87 14.61
C SER A 348 2.18 13.88 15.37
N ASP A 349 0.86 14.09 15.35
CA ASP A 349 -0.11 13.33 16.12
C ASP A 349 -0.75 12.22 15.29
N TYR A 350 -0.77 12.41 13.97
CA TYR A 350 -1.36 11.48 13.01
C TYR A 350 -0.28 10.74 12.22
N LEU A 351 -0.27 9.40 12.31
CA LEU A 351 0.60 8.55 11.50
C LEU A 351 -0.24 7.51 10.73
N GLY A 352 -0.62 6.42 11.38
CA GLY A 352 -1.48 5.38 10.81
C GLY A 352 -2.93 5.60 11.21
N VAL A 353 -3.78 5.82 10.23
CA VAL A 353 -5.22 5.97 10.42
C VAL A 353 -5.91 4.79 9.75
N VAL A 354 -6.48 3.91 10.57
CA VAL A 354 -7.25 2.75 10.12
C VAL A 354 -8.73 3.09 10.18
N ILE A 355 -9.44 2.85 9.08
CA ILE A 355 -10.89 3.03 8.98
C ILE A 355 -11.57 1.68 9.16
N ASP A 356 -12.48 1.60 10.10
CA ASP A 356 -13.35 0.45 10.39
C ASP A 356 -14.64 0.56 9.59
N TRP A 357 -14.87 -0.37 8.66
CA TRP A 357 -16.07 -0.45 7.81
C TRP A 357 -17.07 -1.52 8.28
N SER A 358 -16.77 -2.24 9.38
CA SER A 358 -17.63 -3.33 9.90
C SER A 358 -18.78 -2.86 10.75
#